data_107030b5f41ca73855982941cfe1f33a
#
_entry.id   107030b5f41ca73855982941cfe1f33a
#
_cell.length_a   1.000
_cell.length_b   1.000
_cell.length_c   1.000
_cell.angle_alpha   90.00
_cell.angle_beta   90.00
_cell.angle_gamma   90.00
#
_symmetry.space_group_name_H-M   'P 1'
#
loop_
_entity.id
_entity.type
_entity.pdbx_description
1 polymer ?
#
loop_
_entity_poly.entity_id
_entity_poly.type
_entity_poly.pdbx_seq_one_letter_code
_entity_poly.pdbx_strand_id
1 'polypeptide(L)'
;MGRLTIVIPVLNEAAIIVAALAALAPLQARGAEVIVVDGGSSDGTIALARPLADRVIAGPRNRGAALNAGAGLGSGDVLLFLHADSTLLDNADRLMVGAVLTRTPDRCWGRFDLRIAGRHPLLALVARMINWRSRLTGIATGDQAMFVTRDAFWAAGGFPDLPLMEDIALSRKLKRLCRPFCIATPAVTSGRRWDYHGVLRTILLMWRLRLAYYLGAEPDRLALAYSQIPSSPAQSSAGP
;
A
#
# COMPACT_ATOMS: atom_id res chain seq x y z
N MET A 1 11.20 -21.52 6.41
CA MET A 1 10.16 -20.48 6.42
C MET A 1 10.48 -19.53 5.28
N GLY A 2 9.49 -19.15 4.46
CA GLY A 2 9.70 -18.17 3.39
C GLY A 2 10.07 -16.81 3.97
N ARG A 3 10.99 -16.09 3.29
CA ARG A 3 11.43 -14.74 3.69
C ARG A 3 10.42 -13.69 3.19
N LEU A 4 10.19 -12.67 4.00
CA LEU A 4 9.33 -11.52 3.67
C LEU A 4 10.17 -10.32 3.29
N THR A 5 9.84 -9.64 2.19
CA THR A 5 10.31 -8.29 1.89
C THR A 5 9.16 -7.31 1.99
N ILE A 6 9.31 -6.25 2.77
CA ILE A 6 8.36 -5.16 2.94
C ILE A 6 8.87 -3.97 2.14
N VAL A 7 8.09 -3.49 1.19
CA VAL A 7 8.42 -2.33 0.34
C VAL A 7 7.53 -1.16 0.73
N ILE A 8 8.16 -0.03 1.09
CA ILE A 8 7.48 1.17 1.57
C ILE A 8 7.88 2.35 0.67
N PRO A 9 6.99 2.82 -0.21
CA PRO A 9 7.22 4.03 -0.98
C PRO A 9 6.98 5.25 -0.10
N VAL A 10 7.89 6.23 -0.14
CA VAL A 10 7.79 7.45 0.67
C VAL A 10 8.00 8.70 -0.20
N LEU A 11 7.33 9.79 0.20
CA LEU A 11 7.54 11.12 -0.34
C LEU A 11 7.12 12.16 0.70
N ASN A 12 8.09 12.82 1.34
CA ASN A 12 7.86 13.81 2.40
C ASN A 12 7.03 13.27 3.57
N GLU A 13 7.54 12.21 4.21
CA GLU A 13 6.90 11.50 5.32
C GLU A 13 7.72 11.59 6.62
N ALA A 14 8.60 12.61 6.77
CA ALA A 14 9.48 12.78 7.95
C ALA A 14 8.71 12.74 9.28
N ALA A 15 7.47 13.25 9.30
CA ALA A 15 6.64 13.30 10.50
C ALA A 15 6.18 11.92 11.02
N ILE A 16 6.19 10.88 10.16
CA ILE A 16 5.62 9.57 10.53
C ILE A 16 6.58 8.40 10.29
N ILE A 17 7.60 8.58 9.45
CA ILE A 17 8.46 7.47 9.00
C ILE A 17 9.13 6.71 10.15
N VAL A 18 9.57 7.42 11.18
CA VAL A 18 10.21 6.79 12.35
C VAL A 18 9.25 5.84 13.07
N ALA A 19 8.04 6.30 13.35
CA ALA A 19 7.03 5.47 14.01
C ALA A 19 6.59 4.30 13.11
N ALA A 20 6.46 4.51 11.80
CA ALA A 20 6.11 3.49 10.84
C ALA A 20 7.15 2.37 10.78
N LEU A 21 8.43 2.71 10.70
CA LEU A 21 9.52 1.73 10.65
C LEU A 21 9.74 1.04 12.00
N ALA A 22 9.64 1.76 13.12
CA ALA A 22 9.74 1.18 14.45
C ALA A 22 8.66 0.10 14.69
N ALA A 23 7.46 0.28 14.16
CA ALA A 23 6.39 -0.71 14.23
C ALA A 23 6.71 -2.01 13.46
N LEU A 24 7.68 -2.00 12.54
CA LEU A 24 8.12 -3.17 11.79
C LEU A 24 9.29 -3.90 12.44
N ALA A 25 9.91 -3.34 13.49
CA ALA A 25 11.05 -3.95 14.18
C ALA A 25 10.80 -5.40 14.63
N PRO A 26 9.60 -5.80 15.15
CA PRO A 26 9.34 -7.19 15.47
C PRO A 26 9.37 -8.13 14.26
N LEU A 27 8.98 -7.66 13.08
CA LEU A 27 9.02 -8.43 11.83
C LEU A 27 10.48 -8.55 11.34
N GLN A 28 11.26 -7.46 11.39
CA GLN A 28 12.70 -7.46 11.06
C GLN A 28 13.49 -8.39 11.98
N ALA A 29 13.21 -8.39 13.28
CA ALA A 29 13.83 -9.31 14.24
C ALA A 29 13.58 -10.80 13.91
N ARG A 30 12.53 -11.10 13.12
CA ARG A 30 12.23 -12.45 12.61
C ARG A 30 12.70 -12.69 11.18
N GLY A 31 13.48 -11.75 10.60
CA GLY A 31 14.11 -11.87 9.30
C GLY A 31 13.32 -11.29 8.12
N ALA A 32 12.31 -10.45 8.39
CA ALA A 32 11.71 -9.64 7.34
C ALA A 32 12.69 -8.54 6.89
N GLU A 33 12.81 -8.34 5.59
CA GLU A 33 13.61 -7.27 4.97
C GLU A 33 12.73 -6.05 4.72
N VAL A 34 13.13 -4.87 5.19
CA VAL A 34 12.42 -3.60 4.99
C VAL A 34 13.17 -2.71 4.01
N ILE A 35 12.55 -2.39 2.88
CA ILE A 35 13.08 -1.53 1.83
C ILE A 35 12.22 -0.28 1.71
N VAL A 36 12.80 0.87 2.00
CA VAL A 36 12.19 2.18 1.79
C VAL A 36 12.60 2.72 0.43
N VAL A 37 11.63 3.11 -0.38
CA VAL A 37 11.86 3.70 -1.71
C VAL A 37 11.41 5.14 -1.70
N ASP A 38 12.37 6.06 -1.77
CA ASP A 38 12.11 7.50 -1.71
C ASP A 38 11.89 8.10 -3.09
N GLY A 39 10.74 8.72 -3.29
CA GLY A 39 10.33 9.39 -4.54
C GLY A 39 10.88 10.82 -4.71
N GLY A 40 11.92 11.20 -3.95
CA GLY A 40 12.52 12.54 -3.99
C GLY A 40 12.03 13.45 -2.86
N SER A 41 12.08 12.96 -1.62
CA SER A 41 11.75 13.75 -0.42
C SER A 41 12.74 14.87 -0.18
N SER A 42 12.22 16.01 0.29
CA SER A 42 12.99 17.20 0.65
C SER A 42 12.96 17.55 2.15
N ASP A 43 12.27 16.72 2.97
CA ASP A 43 11.95 17.02 4.39
C ASP A 43 12.74 16.20 5.42
N GLY A 44 13.83 15.56 5.03
CA GLY A 44 14.60 14.72 5.95
C GLY A 44 14.10 13.28 6.11
N THR A 45 13.06 12.85 5.40
CA THR A 45 12.54 11.48 5.42
C THR A 45 13.64 10.42 5.27
N ILE A 46 14.56 10.60 4.32
CA ILE A 46 15.66 9.65 4.05
C ILE A 46 16.58 9.52 5.27
N ALA A 47 16.99 10.64 5.87
CA ALA A 47 17.90 10.64 7.01
C ALA A 47 17.28 9.89 8.21
N LEU A 48 15.99 10.08 8.44
CA LEU A 48 15.24 9.42 9.51
C LEU A 48 14.98 7.93 9.22
N ALA A 49 14.82 7.54 7.97
CA ALA A 49 14.55 6.15 7.59
C ALA A 49 15.80 5.27 7.64
N ARG A 50 16.99 5.80 7.29
CA ARG A 50 18.25 5.04 7.17
C ARG A 50 18.61 4.16 8.37
N PRO A 51 18.49 4.61 9.63
CA PRO A 51 18.85 3.77 10.79
C PRO A 51 17.83 2.66 11.11
N LEU A 52 16.66 2.66 10.47
CA LEU A 52 15.53 1.79 10.83
C LEU A 52 15.13 0.82 9.72
N ALA A 53 15.56 1.04 8.49
CA ALA A 53 15.28 0.18 7.35
C ALA A 53 16.56 -0.59 6.94
N ASP A 54 16.38 -1.79 6.38
CA ASP A 54 17.51 -2.57 5.86
C ASP A 54 18.11 -1.91 4.62
N ARG A 55 17.26 -1.25 3.81
CA ARG A 55 17.67 -0.46 2.65
C ARG A 55 16.81 0.78 2.49
N VAL A 56 17.46 1.88 2.14
CA VAL A 56 16.79 3.11 1.69
C VAL A 56 17.39 3.49 0.34
N ILE A 57 16.56 3.50 -0.68
CA ILE A 57 16.95 3.79 -2.05
C ILE A 57 16.20 4.99 -2.61
N ALA A 58 16.85 5.75 -3.48
CA ALA A 58 16.15 6.71 -4.33
C ALA A 58 15.40 5.96 -5.44
N GLY A 59 14.20 6.35 -5.71
CA GLY A 59 13.34 5.72 -6.70
C GLY A 59 12.50 6.73 -7.50
N PRO A 60 11.73 6.24 -8.46
CA PRO A 60 10.83 7.10 -9.22
C PRO A 60 9.75 7.72 -8.34
N ARG A 61 9.29 8.91 -8.71
CA ARG A 61 8.18 9.59 -8.02
C ARG A 61 6.84 8.86 -8.21
N ASN A 62 6.70 8.12 -9.31
CA ASN A 62 5.54 7.26 -9.55
C ASN A 62 5.52 6.11 -8.53
N ARG A 63 4.42 5.97 -7.78
CA ARG A 63 4.29 5.00 -6.69
C ARG A 63 4.42 3.55 -7.17
N GLY A 64 3.79 3.20 -8.28
CA GLY A 64 3.87 1.86 -8.86
C GLY A 64 5.31 1.50 -9.28
N ALA A 65 6.00 2.43 -9.92
CA ALA A 65 7.39 2.26 -10.32
C ALA A 65 8.33 2.18 -9.10
N ALA A 66 8.08 2.98 -8.04
CA ALA A 66 8.83 2.90 -6.78
C ALA A 66 8.64 1.53 -6.10
N LEU A 67 7.41 1.01 -6.07
CA LEU A 67 7.11 -0.32 -5.53
C LEU A 67 7.80 -1.43 -6.33
N ASN A 68 7.84 -1.32 -7.66
CA ASN A 68 8.58 -2.25 -8.53
C ASN A 68 10.09 -2.22 -8.24
N ALA A 69 10.67 -1.02 -8.09
CA ALA A 69 12.09 -0.88 -7.77
C ALA A 69 12.45 -1.55 -6.44
N GLY A 70 11.65 -1.35 -5.40
CA GLY A 70 11.83 -2.01 -4.11
C GLY A 70 11.65 -3.53 -4.20
N ALA A 71 10.64 -4.00 -4.93
CA ALA A 71 10.39 -5.42 -5.15
C ALA A 71 11.56 -6.11 -5.89
N GLY A 72 12.19 -5.40 -6.85
CA GLY A 72 13.35 -5.91 -7.61
C GLY A 72 14.58 -6.13 -6.76
N LEU A 73 14.78 -5.30 -5.73
CA LEU A 73 15.92 -5.40 -4.82
C LEU A 73 15.69 -6.34 -3.63
N GLY A 74 14.45 -6.62 -3.31
CA GLY A 74 14.12 -7.49 -2.19
C GLY A 74 14.57 -8.93 -2.41
N SER A 75 14.82 -9.67 -1.34
CA SER A 75 15.27 -11.06 -1.36
C SER A 75 14.19 -12.07 -0.92
N GLY A 76 13.06 -11.58 -0.42
CA GLY A 76 12.00 -12.41 0.15
C GLY A 76 11.18 -13.18 -0.90
N ASP A 77 10.67 -14.34 -0.51
CA ASP A 77 9.75 -15.15 -1.33
C ASP A 77 8.36 -14.52 -1.41
N VAL A 78 8.03 -13.72 -0.42
CA VAL A 78 6.78 -12.95 -0.31
C VAL A 78 7.12 -11.47 -0.28
N LEU A 79 6.42 -10.69 -1.09
CA LEU A 79 6.49 -9.23 -1.14
C LEU A 79 5.25 -8.65 -0.45
N LEU A 80 5.45 -7.71 0.45
CA LEU A 80 4.41 -6.90 1.07
C LEU A 80 4.59 -5.46 0.62
N PHE A 81 3.53 -4.85 0.14
CA PHE A 81 3.47 -3.43 -0.21
C PHE A 81 2.72 -2.67 0.87
N LEU A 82 3.43 -1.81 1.60
CA LEU A 82 2.90 -1.12 2.77
C LEU A 82 3.07 0.40 2.62
N HIS A 83 2.03 1.16 2.94
CA HIS A 83 2.13 2.62 2.99
C HIS A 83 2.79 3.07 4.31
N ALA A 84 3.53 4.18 4.28
CA ALA A 84 4.21 4.71 5.45
C ALA A 84 3.26 5.11 6.60
N ASP A 85 1.99 5.37 6.31
CA ASP A 85 0.95 5.70 7.29
C ASP A 85 0.12 4.49 7.73
N SER A 86 0.56 3.28 7.38
CA SER A 86 -0.14 2.03 7.71
C SER A 86 0.67 1.20 8.70
N THR A 87 -0.03 0.59 9.65
CA THR A 87 0.55 -0.31 10.65
C THR A 87 -0.09 -1.69 10.58
N LEU A 88 0.70 -2.71 10.91
CA LEU A 88 0.29 -4.11 10.97
C LEU A 88 0.45 -4.66 12.38
N LEU A 89 -0.20 -5.79 12.66
CA LEU A 89 0.06 -6.52 13.90
C LEU A 89 1.43 -7.21 13.86
N ASP A 90 2.00 -7.45 15.03
CA ASP A 90 3.33 -8.05 15.19
C ASP A 90 3.49 -9.44 14.56
N ASN A 91 2.40 -10.18 14.34
CA ASN A 91 2.43 -11.50 13.70
C ASN A 91 2.02 -11.50 12.23
N ALA A 92 1.98 -10.33 11.58
CA ALA A 92 1.54 -10.19 10.20
C ALA A 92 2.37 -11.02 9.21
N ASP A 93 3.69 -11.14 9.43
CA ASP A 93 4.60 -11.99 8.66
C ASP A 93 4.15 -13.45 8.63
N ARG A 94 3.81 -14.01 9.79
CA ARG A 94 3.35 -15.41 9.91
C ARG A 94 2.01 -15.63 9.20
N LEU A 95 1.10 -14.66 9.33
CA LEU A 95 -0.21 -14.72 8.67
C LEU A 95 -0.07 -14.68 7.14
N MET A 96 0.79 -13.81 6.61
CA MET A 96 1.02 -13.69 5.16
C MET A 96 1.72 -14.91 4.59
N VAL A 97 2.84 -15.30 5.20
CA VAL A 97 3.63 -16.45 4.75
C VAL A 97 2.79 -17.73 4.83
N GLY A 98 2.07 -17.93 5.93
CA GLY A 98 1.16 -19.06 6.08
C GLY A 98 0.01 -19.05 5.07
N ALA A 99 -0.43 -17.89 4.59
CA ALA A 99 -1.51 -17.79 3.63
C ALA A 99 -1.10 -18.18 2.20
N VAL A 100 0.11 -17.83 1.76
CA VAL A 100 0.53 -17.95 0.34
C VAL A 100 1.60 -19.01 0.08
N LEU A 101 2.34 -19.46 1.10
CA LEU A 101 3.34 -20.52 0.96
C LEU A 101 2.80 -21.91 1.36
N THR A 102 1.55 -22.02 1.79
CA THR A 102 0.87 -23.32 1.90
C THR A 102 0.76 -23.90 0.49
N ARG A 103 1.14 -25.20 0.34
CA ARG A 103 1.29 -25.96 -0.92
C ARG A 103 0.03 -26.05 -1.82
N THR A 104 -0.94 -25.16 -1.66
CA THR A 104 -2.10 -25.09 -2.56
C THR A 104 -1.78 -24.10 -3.67
N PRO A 105 -1.75 -24.53 -4.94
CA PRO A 105 -1.42 -23.67 -6.09
C PRO A 105 -2.37 -22.48 -6.27
N ASP A 106 -3.48 -22.46 -5.53
CA ASP A 106 -4.54 -21.46 -5.66
C ASP A 106 -4.34 -20.20 -4.78
N ARG A 107 -3.19 -20.06 -4.09
CA ARG A 107 -2.94 -18.94 -3.18
C ARG A 107 -1.60 -18.29 -3.45
N CYS A 108 -1.60 -17.29 -4.30
CA CYS A 108 -0.37 -16.58 -4.65
C CYS A 108 -0.32 -15.13 -4.15
N TRP A 109 -1.42 -14.58 -3.65
CA TRP A 109 -1.50 -13.22 -3.15
C TRP A 109 -2.69 -13.01 -2.21
N GLY A 110 -2.66 -11.91 -1.50
CA GLY A 110 -3.74 -11.53 -0.60
C GLY A 110 -3.62 -10.09 -0.12
N ARG A 111 -4.46 -9.77 0.86
CA ARG A 111 -4.51 -8.47 1.51
C ARG A 111 -5.05 -8.61 2.93
N PHE A 112 -4.79 -7.61 3.75
CA PHE A 112 -5.41 -7.47 5.06
C PHE A 112 -6.76 -6.76 4.97
N ASP A 113 -7.66 -6.99 5.93
CA ASP A 113 -8.78 -6.08 6.11
C ASP A 113 -8.26 -4.70 6.47
N LEU A 114 -8.99 -3.67 6.09
CA LEU A 114 -8.66 -2.29 6.40
C LEU A 114 -9.38 -1.84 7.66
N ARG A 115 -8.66 -1.12 8.52
CA ARG A 115 -9.21 -0.23 9.55
C ARG A 115 -8.66 1.17 9.34
N ILE A 116 -9.52 2.17 9.32
CA ILE A 116 -9.13 3.57 9.17
C ILE A 116 -9.12 4.21 10.56
N ALA A 117 -7.96 4.65 11.01
CA ALA A 117 -7.80 5.35 12.28
C ALA A 117 -8.08 6.84 12.07
N GLY A 118 -9.16 7.33 12.66
CA GLY A 118 -9.60 8.73 12.58
C GLY A 118 -10.72 9.03 13.55
N ARG A 119 -11.13 10.30 13.62
CA ARG A 119 -12.10 10.78 14.63
C ARG A 119 -13.55 10.54 14.23
N HIS A 120 -13.83 10.44 12.94
CA HIS A 120 -15.20 10.40 12.45
C HIS A 120 -15.79 8.99 12.52
N PRO A 121 -16.99 8.79 13.12
CA PRO A 121 -17.58 7.45 13.33
C PRO A 121 -17.87 6.70 12.03
N LEU A 122 -18.15 7.40 10.93
CA LEU A 122 -18.37 6.76 9.62
C LEU A 122 -17.15 6.05 9.05
N LEU A 123 -15.93 6.28 9.55
CA LEU A 123 -14.72 5.62 9.05
C LEU A 123 -14.77 4.11 9.26
N ALA A 124 -15.38 3.65 10.34
CA ALA A 124 -15.59 2.22 10.56
C ALA A 124 -16.53 1.61 9.50
N LEU A 125 -17.60 2.31 9.13
CA LEU A 125 -18.51 1.88 8.07
C LEU A 125 -17.81 1.87 6.71
N VAL A 126 -17.06 2.92 6.41
CA VAL A 126 -16.26 3.02 5.15
C VAL A 126 -15.29 1.85 5.05
N ALA A 127 -14.52 1.56 6.10
CA ALA A 127 -13.60 0.43 6.13
C ALA A 127 -14.31 -0.91 5.90
N ARG A 128 -15.47 -1.13 6.55
CA ARG A 128 -16.29 -2.33 6.33
C ARG A 128 -16.75 -2.45 4.87
N MET A 129 -17.21 -1.36 4.26
CA MET A 129 -17.64 -1.35 2.86
C MET A 129 -16.47 -1.65 1.91
N ILE A 130 -15.28 -1.09 2.17
CA ILE A 130 -14.05 -1.38 1.40
C ILE A 130 -13.71 -2.86 1.51
N ASN A 131 -13.71 -3.43 2.70
CA ASN A 131 -13.40 -4.83 2.95
C ASN A 131 -14.41 -5.77 2.27
N TRP A 132 -15.70 -5.47 2.39
CA TRP A 132 -16.76 -6.24 1.75
C TRP A 132 -16.65 -6.20 0.21
N ARG A 133 -16.51 -4.99 -0.36
CA ARG A 133 -16.27 -4.82 -1.79
C ARG A 133 -15.07 -5.63 -2.26
N SER A 134 -13.95 -5.54 -1.53
CA SER A 134 -12.72 -6.25 -1.88
C SER A 134 -12.90 -7.77 -1.88
N ARG A 135 -13.66 -8.33 -0.92
CA ARG A 135 -14.00 -9.76 -0.90
C ARG A 135 -14.85 -10.19 -2.10
N LEU A 136 -15.85 -9.37 -2.46
CA LEU A 136 -16.74 -9.68 -3.58
C LEU A 136 -16.03 -9.58 -4.93
N THR A 137 -15.28 -8.48 -5.13
CA THR A 137 -14.69 -8.19 -6.45
C THR A 137 -13.33 -8.85 -6.65
N GLY A 138 -12.64 -9.23 -5.58
CA GLY A 138 -11.25 -9.66 -5.61
C GLY A 138 -10.29 -8.52 -5.98
N ILE A 139 -10.66 -7.25 -5.73
CA ILE A 139 -9.83 -6.07 -5.98
C ILE A 139 -9.39 -5.47 -4.64
N ALA A 140 -8.09 -5.45 -4.40
CA ALA A 140 -7.48 -4.78 -3.26
C ALA A 140 -7.09 -3.33 -3.61
N THR A 141 -6.89 -2.53 -2.58
CA THR A 141 -6.32 -1.18 -2.66
C THR A 141 -5.06 -1.09 -1.80
N GLY A 142 -4.17 -0.13 -2.07
CA GLY A 142 -2.86 -0.01 -1.42
C GLY A 142 -2.94 0.03 0.11
N ASP A 143 -3.96 0.69 0.65
CA ASP A 143 -4.25 0.79 2.11
C ASP A 143 -4.58 -0.58 2.76
N GLN A 144 -4.86 -1.61 1.98
CA GLN A 144 -5.13 -2.97 2.48
C GLN A 144 -3.87 -3.83 2.63
N ALA A 145 -2.68 -3.25 2.54
CA ALA A 145 -1.41 -3.94 2.68
C ALA A 145 -1.37 -5.23 1.84
N MET A 146 -1.25 -5.06 0.52
CA MET A 146 -1.21 -6.17 -0.44
C MET A 146 0.07 -6.97 -0.26
N PHE A 147 -0.06 -8.29 -0.23
CA PHE A 147 1.07 -9.21 -0.23
C PHE A 147 0.93 -10.25 -1.36
N VAL A 148 2.04 -10.67 -1.92
CA VAL A 148 2.06 -11.55 -3.09
C VAL A 148 3.36 -12.37 -3.10
N THR A 149 3.33 -13.58 -3.61
CA THR A 149 4.57 -14.33 -3.86
C THR A 149 5.37 -13.63 -4.95
N ARG A 150 6.70 -13.64 -4.83
CA ARG A 150 7.59 -13.01 -5.81
C ARG A 150 7.31 -13.50 -7.23
N ASP A 151 7.15 -14.80 -7.41
CA ASP A 151 6.89 -15.41 -8.72
C ASP A 151 5.58 -14.90 -9.34
N ALA A 152 4.49 -14.85 -8.55
CA ALA A 152 3.22 -14.35 -9.02
C ALA A 152 3.27 -12.84 -9.33
N PHE A 153 4.03 -12.05 -8.55
CA PHE A 153 4.21 -10.64 -8.80
C PHE A 153 4.85 -10.38 -10.17
N TRP A 154 5.95 -11.09 -10.45
CA TRP A 154 6.64 -10.93 -11.73
C TRP A 154 5.90 -11.58 -12.89
N ALA A 155 5.22 -12.72 -12.69
CA ALA A 155 4.33 -13.30 -13.67
C ALA A 155 3.17 -12.37 -14.08
N ALA A 156 2.67 -11.56 -13.13
CA ALA A 156 1.69 -10.51 -13.41
C ALA A 156 2.30 -9.26 -14.09
N GLY A 157 3.63 -9.18 -14.22
CA GLY A 157 4.36 -8.04 -14.77
C GLY A 157 4.44 -6.84 -13.83
N GLY A 158 4.37 -7.07 -12.51
CA GLY A 158 4.47 -6.03 -11.50
C GLY A 158 3.35 -4.98 -11.56
N PHE A 159 3.57 -3.87 -10.83
CA PHE A 159 2.69 -2.70 -10.94
C PHE A 159 2.83 -2.06 -12.32
N PRO A 160 1.74 -1.73 -12.99
CA PRO A 160 1.80 -0.97 -14.23
C PRO A 160 2.29 0.46 -13.97
N ASP A 161 2.88 1.07 -14.98
CA ASP A 161 3.30 2.47 -14.93
C ASP A 161 2.07 3.39 -15.08
N LEU A 162 1.33 3.53 -14.00
CA LEU A 162 0.14 4.36 -13.90
C LEU A 162 0.33 5.36 -12.75
N PRO A 163 -0.03 6.62 -12.93
CA PRO A 163 0.09 7.64 -11.88
C PRO A 163 -0.95 7.46 -10.77
N LEU A 164 -2.02 6.71 -11.04
CA LEU A 164 -3.10 6.37 -10.11
C LEU A 164 -3.76 5.04 -10.52
N MET A 165 -4.37 4.32 -9.56
CA MET A 165 -5.07 3.03 -9.76
C MET A 165 -4.14 1.85 -10.10
N GLU A 166 -2.84 1.96 -9.86
CA GLU A 166 -1.84 0.90 -10.09
C GLU A 166 -2.15 -0.36 -9.25
N ASP A 167 -2.70 -0.18 -8.04
CA ASP A 167 -3.13 -1.25 -7.13
C ASP A 167 -4.35 -2.03 -7.67
N ILE A 168 -5.33 -1.31 -8.22
CA ILE A 168 -6.50 -1.91 -8.88
C ILE A 168 -6.05 -2.68 -10.13
N ALA A 169 -5.17 -2.09 -10.92
CA ALA A 169 -4.67 -2.71 -12.13
C ALA A 169 -3.85 -3.98 -11.83
N LEU A 170 -2.97 -3.95 -10.84
CA LEU A 170 -2.25 -5.14 -10.37
C LEU A 170 -3.21 -6.20 -9.83
N SER A 171 -4.19 -5.82 -9.00
CA SER A 171 -5.21 -6.73 -8.49
C SER A 171 -5.96 -7.47 -9.61
N ARG A 172 -6.29 -6.76 -10.71
CA ARG A 172 -6.94 -7.36 -11.88
C ARG A 172 -6.08 -8.43 -12.55
N LYS A 173 -4.76 -8.20 -12.63
CA LYS A 173 -3.80 -9.16 -13.20
C LYS A 173 -3.64 -10.36 -12.27
N LEU A 174 -3.38 -10.15 -10.98
CA LEU A 174 -3.22 -11.20 -9.98
C LEU A 174 -4.47 -12.07 -9.83
N LYS A 175 -5.66 -11.48 -9.92
CA LYS A 175 -6.93 -12.20 -9.85
C LYS A 175 -7.13 -13.21 -11.00
N ARG A 176 -6.41 -13.05 -12.12
CA ARG A 176 -6.40 -14.04 -13.21
C ARG A 176 -5.55 -15.25 -12.86
N LEU A 177 -4.58 -15.11 -11.98
CA LEU A 177 -3.75 -16.21 -11.49
C LEU A 177 -4.45 -16.97 -10.37
N CYS A 178 -4.92 -16.27 -9.34
CA CYS A 178 -5.66 -16.84 -8.23
C CYS A 178 -6.53 -15.81 -7.52
N ARG A 179 -7.52 -16.23 -6.73
CA ARG A 179 -8.31 -15.32 -5.88
C ARG A 179 -7.48 -14.82 -4.71
N PRO A 180 -7.67 -13.55 -4.27
CA PRO A 180 -6.94 -13.02 -3.13
C PRO A 180 -7.33 -13.72 -1.84
N PHE A 181 -6.33 -14.04 -1.02
CA PHE A 181 -6.57 -14.40 0.37
C PHE A 181 -6.83 -13.14 1.20
N CYS A 182 -7.96 -13.11 1.89
CA CYS A 182 -8.37 -11.95 2.68
C CYS A 182 -8.15 -12.23 4.17
N ILE A 183 -7.07 -11.70 4.74
CA ILE A 183 -6.77 -11.79 6.17
C ILE A 183 -7.73 -10.86 6.92
N ALA A 184 -8.52 -11.42 7.84
CA ALA A 184 -9.51 -10.66 8.62
C ALA A 184 -8.87 -9.71 9.64
N THR A 185 -7.65 -9.99 10.08
CA THR A 185 -6.85 -9.08 10.88
C THR A 185 -6.61 -7.77 10.12
N PRO A 186 -6.87 -6.59 10.71
CA PRO A 186 -6.79 -5.36 9.94
C PRO A 186 -5.37 -4.80 9.84
N ALA A 187 -5.01 -4.31 8.66
CA ALA A 187 -4.04 -3.24 8.51
C ALA A 187 -4.72 -1.92 8.92
N VAL A 188 -4.04 -1.13 9.74
CA VAL A 188 -4.56 0.14 10.25
C VAL A 188 -3.90 1.28 9.49
N THR A 189 -4.67 2.03 8.72
CA THR A 189 -4.18 3.21 7.99
C THR A 189 -4.65 4.50 8.64
N SER A 190 -3.92 5.58 8.44
CA SER A 190 -4.25 6.89 8.95
C SER A 190 -5.52 7.47 8.29
N GLY A 191 -6.41 8.01 9.11
CA GLY A 191 -7.59 8.76 8.67
C GLY A 191 -7.34 10.24 8.37
N ARG A 192 -6.08 10.73 8.40
CA ARG A 192 -5.74 12.16 8.24
C ARG A 192 -6.43 12.82 7.05
N ARG A 193 -6.44 12.17 5.89
CA ARG A 193 -7.11 12.67 4.68
C ARG A 193 -8.62 12.84 4.89
N TRP A 194 -9.24 11.88 5.57
CA TRP A 194 -10.67 11.87 5.86
C TRP A 194 -11.05 12.95 6.85
N ASP A 195 -10.21 13.16 7.88
CA ASP A 195 -10.40 14.20 8.89
C ASP A 195 -10.23 15.60 8.28
N TYR A 196 -9.30 15.77 7.31
CA TYR A 196 -9.02 17.07 6.68
C TYR A 196 -10.06 17.46 5.62
N HIS A 197 -10.46 16.54 4.75
CA HIS A 197 -11.37 16.85 3.62
C HIS A 197 -12.83 16.53 3.89
N GLY A 198 -13.13 15.89 5.00
CA GLY A 198 -14.45 15.38 5.32
C GLY A 198 -14.76 14.03 4.66
N VAL A 199 -15.46 13.18 5.40
CA VAL A 199 -15.70 11.79 5.03
C VAL A 199 -16.53 11.66 3.75
N LEU A 200 -17.64 12.38 3.65
CA LEU A 200 -18.55 12.30 2.49
C LEU A 200 -17.90 12.77 1.20
N ARG A 201 -17.17 13.89 1.26
CA ARG A 201 -16.45 14.42 0.10
C ARG A 201 -15.40 13.45 -0.41
N THR A 202 -14.65 12.81 0.51
CA THR A 202 -13.65 11.81 0.16
C THR A 202 -14.28 10.56 -0.45
N ILE A 203 -15.42 10.08 0.08
CA ILE A 203 -16.17 8.95 -0.50
C ILE A 203 -16.57 9.26 -1.94
N LEU A 204 -17.22 10.40 -2.16
CA LEU A 204 -17.71 10.80 -3.48
C LEU A 204 -16.57 10.93 -4.49
N LEU A 205 -15.45 11.53 -4.07
CA LEU A 205 -14.25 11.63 -4.91
C LEU A 205 -13.72 10.25 -5.30
N MET A 206 -13.52 9.35 -4.32
CA MET A 206 -13.01 8.01 -4.59
C MET A 206 -13.94 7.22 -5.51
N TRP A 207 -15.23 7.35 -5.35
CA TRP A 207 -16.21 6.70 -6.23
C TRP A 207 -16.18 7.26 -7.64
N ARG A 208 -16.13 8.60 -7.79
CA ARG A 208 -16.00 9.24 -9.11
C ARG A 208 -14.72 8.79 -9.83
N LEU A 209 -13.59 8.82 -9.16
CA LEU A 209 -12.31 8.42 -9.77
C LEU A 209 -12.32 6.95 -10.19
N ARG A 210 -12.85 6.06 -9.35
CA ARG A 210 -12.96 4.65 -9.69
C ARG A 210 -13.93 4.40 -10.83
N LEU A 211 -15.11 5.03 -10.80
CA LEU A 211 -16.08 4.90 -11.88
C LEU A 211 -15.49 5.41 -13.20
N ALA A 212 -14.86 6.58 -13.20
CA ALA A 212 -14.21 7.13 -14.37
C ALA A 212 -13.11 6.18 -14.90
N TYR A 213 -12.29 5.61 -14.03
CA TYR A 213 -11.28 4.59 -14.40
C TYR A 213 -11.94 3.35 -15.06
N TYR A 214 -13.05 2.86 -14.50
CA TYR A 214 -13.79 1.73 -15.08
C TYR A 214 -14.41 2.04 -16.44
N LEU A 215 -14.80 3.29 -16.66
CA LEU A 215 -15.33 3.79 -17.93
C LEU A 215 -14.24 4.15 -18.96
N GLY A 216 -12.96 3.93 -18.63
CA GLY A 216 -11.85 4.12 -19.54
C GLY A 216 -11.21 5.51 -19.50
N ALA A 217 -11.47 6.33 -18.47
CA ALA A 217 -10.79 7.61 -18.33
C ALA A 217 -9.29 7.41 -18.15
N GLU A 218 -8.50 8.30 -18.75
CA GLU A 218 -7.05 8.28 -18.70
C GLU A 218 -6.53 8.46 -17.25
N PRO A 219 -5.63 7.59 -16.76
CA PRO A 219 -5.11 7.65 -15.40
C PRO A 219 -4.42 8.98 -15.05
N ASP A 220 -3.78 9.66 -16.00
CA ASP A 220 -3.15 10.96 -15.80
C ASP A 220 -4.17 12.05 -15.42
N ARG A 221 -5.33 12.09 -16.09
CA ARG A 221 -6.42 13.01 -15.72
C ARG A 221 -6.98 12.71 -14.33
N LEU A 222 -7.07 11.43 -13.98
CA LEU A 222 -7.52 11.02 -12.66
C LEU A 222 -6.52 11.41 -11.57
N ALA A 223 -5.22 11.28 -11.84
CA ALA A 223 -4.16 11.70 -10.95
C ALA A 223 -4.15 13.19 -10.70
N LEU A 224 -4.35 14.02 -11.74
CA LEU A 224 -4.50 15.47 -11.60
C LEU A 224 -5.70 15.83 -10.72
N ALA A 225 -6.85 15.22 -10.93
CA ALA A 225 -8.03 15.43 -10.09
C ALA A 225 -7.81 14.99 -8.64
N TYR A 226 -7.02 13.94 -8.43
CA TYR A 226 -6.65 13.44 -7.11
C TYR A 226 -5.64 14.34 -6.38
N SER A 227 -4.63 14.86 -7.09
CA SER A 227 -3.56 15.71 -6.53
C SER A 227 -4.03 17.11 -6.14
N GLN A 228 -5.12 17.59 -6.73
CA GLN A 228 -5.76 18.87 -6.33
C GLN A 228 -6.28 18.84 -4.88
N ILE A 229 -6.27 17.68 -4.23
CA ILE A 229 -6.70 17.51 -2.85
C ILE A 229 -5.47 17.16 -2.00
N PRO A 230 -4.85 18.14 -1.28
CA PRO A 230 -3.66 17.92 -0.47
C PRO A 230 -3.91 16.85 0.58
N SER A 231 -2.96 15.94 0.81
CA SER A 231 -3.08 14.90 1.84
C SER A 231 -2.78 15.37 3.25
N SER A 232 -2.19 16.57 3.40
CA SER A 232 -1.94 17.24 4.69
C SER A 232 -1.68 18.74 4.50
N PRO A 233 -1.81 19.57 5.56
CA PRO A 233 -1.49 21.00 5.50
C PRO A 233 -0.03 21.30 5.11
N ALA A 234 0.90 20.39 5.38
CA ALA A 234 2.32 20.54 5.01
C ALA A 234 2.57 20.45 3.49
N GLN A 235 1.67 19.86 2.72
CA GLN A 235 1.77 19.77 1.25
C GLN A 235 1.13 20.96 0.52
N SER A 236 0.37 21.79 1.24
CA SER A 236 -0.26 23.00 0.71
C SER A 236 0.71 24.17 0.56
N SER A 237 1.87 24.15 1.21
CA SER A 237 2.87 25.22 1.19
C SER A 237 3.98 25.04 0.13
N ALA A 238 3.99 23.94 -0.61
CA ALA A 238 4.85 23.72 -1.78
C ALA A 238 4.02 23.97 -3.05
N GLY A 239 3.65 25.21 -3.28
CA GLY A 239 3.18 25.71 -4.57
C GLY A 239 4.34 25.94 -5.53
N PRO A 240 4.05 26.14 -6.84
CA PRO A 240 4.93 25.96 -7.96
C PRO A 240 6.20 26.79 -7.90
#